data_4af89fdfa9453293d173db11be2b21e5
#
_entry.id   4af89fdfa9453293d173db11be2b21e5
#
_cell.length_a   1.000
_cell.length_b   1.000
_cell.length_c   1.000
_cell.angle_alpha   90.00
_cell.angle_beta   90.00
_cell.angle_gamma   90.00
#
_symmetry.space_group_name_H-M   'P 1'
#
loop_
_entity.id
_entity.type
_entity.pdbx_description
1 polymer ?
#
loop_
_entity_poly.entity_id
_entity_poly.type
_entity_poly.pdbx_seq_one_letter_code
_entity_poly.pdbx_strand_id
1 'polypeptide(L)'
;MNLASLLDKFTPGATTHKISIPPSWHQGRTSYGGLSSVLAYQAARLAADDLPPLQSAQIAFVGPLAGDVDVSAHILRRGKNTAFIQAEISGADGVGLTCNFIFMNRRQSHLDYANIPAPDFPLIPTDNVVRSGPPEFFTGHMQYPDKRLELGMATNRLASWHRLTEHKGLDPIAELICIGDALPPSAMGLMTEKGMVSSMNWQINMLTDSPTTENGWWYLSSETHHAANGASSQYMTVWNSRGKAVLTGIQSVAIFA
;
A
#
# COMPACT_ATOMS: atom_id res chain seq x y z
N MET A 1 -6.84 4.54 16.96
CA MET A 1 -5.36 4.65 16.90
C MET A 1 -4.98 4.89 15.47
N ASN A 2 -4.23 5.95 15.17
CA ASN A 2 -3.79 6.29 13.82
C ASN A 2 -2.50 5.55 13.42
N LEU A 3 -2.06 5.72 12.16
CA LEU A 3 -0.88 5.06 11.62
C LEU A 3 0.39 5.45 12.40
N ALA A 4 0.61 6.74 12.66
CA ALA A 4 1.79 7.21 13.40
C ALA A 4 1.92 6.51 14.75
N SER A 5 0.83 6.45 15.53
CA SER A 5 0.80 5.77 16.83
C SER A 5 1.09 4.27 16.77
N LEU A 6 0.83 3.61 15.64
CA LEU A 6 1.22 2.21 15.43
C LEU A 6 2.70 2.09 15.13
N LEU A 7 3.25 2.98 14.30
CA LEU A 7 4.66 2.98 13.93
C LEU A 7 5.57 3.38 15.10
N ASP A 8 5.10 4.22 16.03
CA ASP A 8 5.82 4.62 17.24
C ASP A 8 6.06 3.45 18.23
N LYS A 9 5.36 2.32 18.05
CA LYS A 9 5.57 1.12 18.88
C LYS A 9 6.81 0.32 18.48
N PHE A 10 7.41 0.62 17.33
CA PHE A 10 8.59 -0.07 16.88
C PHE A 10 9.84 0.47 17.59
N THR A 11 10.67 -0.44 18.09
CA THR A 11 11.90 -0.09 18.82
C THR A 11 13.11 -0.34 17.91
N PRO A 12 13.96 0.67 17.65
CA PRO A 12 15.19 0.48 16.89
C PRO A 12 16.06 -0.65 17.49
N GLY A 13 16.63 -1.48 16.62
CA GLY A 13 17.50 -2.60 17.03
C GLY A 13 16.78 -3.85 17.52
N ALA A 14 15.46 -3.83 17.70
CA ALA A 14 14.71 -5.04 17.96
C ALA A 14 14.51 -5.85 16.68
N THR A 15 14.64 -7.18 16.78
CA THR A 15 14.44 -8.10 15.65
C THR A 15 12.98 -8.52 15.47
N THR A 16 12.17 -8.32 16.49
CA THR A 16 10.74 -8.63 16.49
C THR A 16 9.98 -7.58 17.30
N HIS A 17 8.84 -7.17 16.80
CA HIS A 17 7.98 -6.16 17.41
C HIS A 17 6.58 -6.73 17.61
N LYS A 18 6.02 -6.58 18.81
CA LYS A 18 4.64 -6.95 19.11
C LYS A 18 3.71 -5.78 18.86
N ILE A 19 2.81 -5.93 17.91
CA ILE A 19 1.86 -4.90 17.49
C ILE A 19 0.44 -5.42 17.65
N SER A 20 -0.42 -4.65 18.31
CA SER A 20 -1.85 -4.93 18.35
C SER A 20 -2.55 -4.12 17.26
N ILE A 21 -3.09 -4.81 16.26
CA ILE A 21 -3.80 -4.19 15.13
C ILE A 21 -5.22 -3.84 15.59
N PRO A 22 -5.59 -2.55 15.62
CA PRO A 22 -6.94 -2.15 16.03
C PRO A 22 -7.99 -2.60 15.02
N PRO A 23 -9.21 -2.99 15.46
CA PRO A 23 -10.32 -3.34 14.57
C PRO A 23 -10.63 -2.28 13.52
N SER A 24 -10.43 -0.98 13.83
CA SER A 24 -10.63 0.13 12.89
C SER A 24 -9.69 0.10 11.66
N TRP A 25 -8.67 -0.73 11.67
CA TRP A 25 -7.78 -0.97 10.53
C TRP A 25 -8.07 -2.28 9.78
N HIS A 26 -9.19 -2.92 10.10
CA HIS A 26 -9.59 -4.14 9.39
C HIS A 26 -10.27 -3.85 8.05
N GLN A 27 -10.09 -4.80 7.13
CA GLN A 27 -10.85 -4.98 5.90
C GLN A 27 -11.60 -6.30 6.02
N GLY A 28 -12.82 -6.25 6.55
CA GLY A 28 -13.54 -7.45 6.96
C GLY A 28 -12.91 -8.11 8.18
N ARG A 29 -12.51 -9.38 8.09
CA ARG A 29 -11.93 -10.16 9.19
C ARG A 29 -10.41 -10.06 9.33
N THR A 30 -9.75 -9.35 8.45
CA THR A 30 -8.28 -9.24 8.39
C THR A 30 -7.84 -7.78 8.40
N SER A 31 -6.61 -7.54 8.80
CA SER A 31 -5.94 -6.25 8.65
C SER A 31 -5.97 -5.79 7.20
N TYR A 32 -6.13 -4.50 6.98
CA TYR A 32 -5.96 -3.85 5.69
C TYR A 32 -4.53 -4.10 5.15
N GLY A 33 -4.43 -4.49 3.87
CA GLY A 33 -3.16 -4.88 3.25
C GLY A 33 -2.12 -3.76 3.26
N GLY A 34 -2.53 -2.52 3.00
CA GLY A 34 -1.65 -1.36 3.07
C GLY A 34 -1.09 -1.13 4.48
N LEU A 35 -1.89 -1.32 5.55
CA LEU A 35 -1.36 -1.26 6.92
C LEU A 35 -0.34 -2.36 7.17
N SER A 36 -0.68 -3.62 6.88
CA SER A 36 0.23 -4.75 7.10
C SER A 36 1.56 -4.55 6.36
N SER A 37 1.50 -4.03 5.12
CA SER A 37 2.68 -3.70 4.32
C SER A 37 3.55 -2.61 4.96
N VAL A 38 2.93 -1.59 5.56
CA VAL A 38 3.67 -0.53 6.26
C VAL A 38 4.28 -1.02 7.57
N LEU A 39 3.60 -1.88 8.33
CA LEU A 39 4.17 -2.47 9.55
C LEU A 39 5.41 -3.30 9.21
N ALA A 40 5.35 -4.10 8.14
CA ALA A 40 6.52 -4.85 7.65
C ALA A 40 7.64 -3.92 7.14
N TYR A 41 7.30 -2.83 6.43
CA TYR A 41 8.27 -1.82 6.00
C TYR A 41 8.94 -1.14 7.19
N GLN A 42 8.20 -0.80 8.24
CA GLN A 42 8.76 -0.18 9.45
C GLN A 42 9.79 -1.08 10.13
N ALA A 43 9.50 -2.38 10.28
CA ALA A 43 10.47 -3.33 10.80
C ALA A 43 11.70 -3.43 9.91
N ALA A 44 11.51 -3.52 8.58
CA ALA A 44 12.61 -3.58 7.62
C ALA A 44 13.48 -2.32 7.66
N ARG A 45 12.87 -1.14 7.77
CA ARG A 45 13.59 0.15 7.84
C ARG A 45 14.43 0.29 9.11
N LEU A 46 14.00 -0.33 10.20
CA LEU A 46 14.71 -0.32 11.48
C LEU A 46 15.74 -1.46 11.64
N ALA A 47 15.86 -2.34 10.65
CA ALA A 47 16.85 -3.42 10.68
C ALA A 47 18.32 -2.94 10.57
N ALA A 48 18.54 -1.70 10.09
CA ALA A 48 19.82 -1.02 10.14
C ALA A 48 19.63 0.51 10.06
N ASP A 49 20.51 1.27 10.70
CA ASP A 49 20.42 2.73 10.80
C ASP A 49 20.76 3.47 9.51
N ASP A 50 21.56 2.87 8.64
CA ASP A 50 22.14 3.48 7.44
C ASP A 50 21.51 2.98 6.13
N LEU A 51 20.24 2.55 6.16
CA LEU A 51 19.57 2.05 4.95
C LEU A 51 19.38 3.16 3.91
N PRO A 52 19.66 2.87 2.63
CA PRO A 52 19.26 3.75 1.53
C PRO A 52 17.75 3.89 1.45
N PRO A 53 17.22 4.79 0.59
CA PRO A 53 15.79 4.85 0.30
C PRO A 53 15.23 3.53 -0.23
N LEU A 54 13.93 3.26 0.03
CA LEU A 54 13.24 2.12 -0.54
C LEU A 54 13.18 2.23 -2.07
N GLN A 55 13.58 1.16 -2.77
CA GLN A 55 13.48 1.07 -4.23
C GLN A 55 12.28 0.22 -4.66
N SER A 56 12.08 -0.92 -4.03
CA SER A 56 10.95 -1.81 -4.36
C SER A 56 10.60 -2.74 -3.20
N ALA A 57 9.39 -3.31 -3.25
CA ALA A 57 8.97 -4.37 -2.36
C ALA A 57 8.18 -5.44 -3.11
N GLN A 58 8.33 -6.68 -2.66
CA GLN A 58 7.52 -7.82 -3.05
C GLN A 58 6.77 -8.29 -1.80
N ILE A 59 5.45 -8.19 -1.83
CA ILE A 59 4.58 -8.44 -0.70
C ILE A 59 3.69 -9.63 -1.04
N ALA A 60 3.64 -10.63 -0.18
CA ALA A 60 2.71 -11.75 -0.28
C ALA A 60 1.74 -11.71 0.91
N PHE A 61 0.45 -11.66 0.62
CA PHE A 61 -0.63 -11.75 1.59
C PHE A 61 -0.98 -13.23 1.76
N VAL A 62 -0.36 -13.87 2.76
CA VAL A 62 -0.38 -15.33 2.96
C VAL A 62 -1.64 -15.77 3.68
N GLY A 63 -2.05 -15.00 4.69
CA GLY A 63 -3.21 -15.34 5.51
C GLY A 63 -3.79 -14.14 6.24
N PRO A 64 -4.91 -14.32 6.96
CA PRO A 64 -5.53 -13.24 7.72
C PRO A 64 -4.65 -12.81 8.90
N LEU A 65 -4.59 -11.50 9.14
CA LEU A 65 -3.94 -10.89 10.30
C LEU A 65 -4.96 -10.08 11.09
N ALA A 66 -5.06 -10.31 12.39
CA ALA A 66 -5.93 -9.54 13.28
C ALA A 66 -5.40 -9.59 14.72
N GLY A 67 -5.75 -8.58 15.53
CA GLY A 67 -5.36 -8.52 16.94
C GLY A 67 -3.84 -8.40 17.12
N ASP A 68 -3.28 -9.20 18.03
CA ASP A 68 -1.86 -9.16 18.31
C ASP A 68 -1.05 -9.94 17.29
N VAL A 69 -0.02 -9.29 16.76
CA VAL A 69 0.87 -9.86 15.75
C VAL A 69 2.33 -9.63 16.13
N ASP A 70 3.19 -10.53 15.70
CA ASP A 70 4.64 -10.40 15.76
C ASP A 70 5.13 -9.94 14.36
N VAL A 71 5.86 -8.82 14.32
CA VAL A 71 6.45 -8.27 13.10
C VAL A 71 7.97 -8.40 13.22
N SER A 72 8.59 -9.11 12.31
CA SER A 72 10.05 -9.34 12.30
C SER A 72 10.67 -8.91 10.98
N ALA A 73 11.96 -8.56 11.02
CA ALA A 73 12.74 -8.29 9.82
C ALA A 73 14.19 -8.73 10.00
N HIS A 74 14.80 -9.21 8.90
CA HIS A 74 16.21 -9.57 8.89
C HIS A 74 16.87 -9.23 7.56
N ILE A 75 18.15 -8.86 7.63
CA ILE A 75 18.93 -8.51 6.46
C ILE A 75 19.36 -9.78 5.74
N LEU A 76 18.90 -9.96 4.49
CA LEU A 76 19.35 -11.05 3.62
C LEU A 76 20.72 -10.74 3.03
N ARG A 77 20.92 -9.49 2.64
CA ARG A 77 22.18 -9.02 2.05
C ARG A 77 22.33 -7.52 2.25
N ARG A 78 23.52 -7.09 2.61
CA ARG A 78 23.94 -5.70 2.63
C ARG A 78 25.13 -5.52 1.69
N GLY A 79 24.97 -4.67 0.69
CA GLY A 79 26.02 -4.21 -0.20
C GLY A 79 26.34 -2.74 0.04
N LYS A 80 27.29 -2.18 -0.69
CA LYS A 80 27.68 -0.76 -0.59
C LYS A 80 26.52 0.20 -0.89
N ASN A 81 25.64 -0.15 -1.83
CA ASN A 81 24.59 0.74 -2.32
C ASN A 81 23.19 0.12 -2.25
N THR A 82 23.08 -1.13 -1.83
CA THR A 82 21.82 -1.85 -1.79
C THR A 82 21.72 -2.68 -0.52
N ALA A 83 20.52 -2.82 0.00
CA ALA A 83 20.18 -3.79 1.05
C ALA A 83 18.94 -4.57 0.62
N PHE A 84 18.96 -5.87 0.88
CA PHE A 84 17.82 -6.77 0.73
C PHE A 84 17.39 -7.19 2.13
N ILE A 85 16.14 -6.90 2.48
CA ILE A 85 15.59 -7.16 3.81
C ILE A 85 14.30 -7.93 3.65
N GLN A 86 14.22 -9.07 4.31
CA GLN A 86 12.98 -9.82 4.44
C GLN A 86 12.28 -9.41 5.72
N ALA A 87 10.96 -9.22 5.64
CA ALA A 87 10.10 -9.02 6.79
C ALA A 87 8.93 -10.00 6.77
N GLU A 88 8.43 -10.32 7.96
CA GLU A 88 7.33 -11.25 8.16
C GLU A 88 6.41 -10.72 9.25
N ILE A 89 5.11 -10.96 9.07
CA ILE A 89 4.10 -10.73 10.12
C ILE A 89 3.38 -12.04 10.37
N SER A 90 3.41 -12.47 11.64
CA SER A 90 2.72 -13.66 12.10
C SER A 90 1.66 -13.30 13.13
N GLY A 91 0.47 -13.86 12.99
CA GLY A 91 -0.66 -13.75 13.91
C GLY A 91 -0.96 -15.10 14.60
N ALA A 92 -2.15 -15.20 15.18
CA ALA A 92 -2.59 -16.41 15.88
C ALA A 92 -2.63 -17.66 14.98
N ASP A 93 -2.93 -17.47 13.69
CA ASP A 93 -3.04 -18.56 12.71
C ASP A 93 -1.72 -18.81 11.93
N GLY A 94 -0.62 -18.23 12.39
CA GLY A 94 0.69 -18.33 11.74
C GLY A 94 1.03 -17.15 10.85
N VAL A 95 1.85 -17.38 9.82
CA VAL A 95 2.32 -16.32 8.91
C VAL A 95 1.16 -15.77 8.08
N GLY A 96 0.91 -14.47 8.21
CA GLY A 96 -0.11 -13.77 7.42
C GLY A 96 0.44 -12.88 6.32
N LEU A 97 1.72 -12.46 6.43
CA LEU A 97 2.36 -11.63 5.41
C LEU A 97 3.86 -11.90 5.37
N THR A 98 4.41 -11.97 4.16
CA THR A 98 5.86 -11.96 3.93
C THR A 98 6.23 -10.88 2.92
N CYS A 99 7.36 -10.20 3.14
CA CYS A 99 7.84 -9.14 2.26
C CYS A 99 9.34 -9.27 2.00
N ASN A 100 9.76 -8.94 0.77
CA ASN A 100 11.14 -8.66 0.45
C ASN A 100 11.26 -7.20 0.05
N PHE A 101 11.99 -6.40 0.83
CA PHE A 101 12.28 -4.99 0.57
C PHE A 101 13.66 -4.83 -0.03
N ILE A 102 13.78 -4.02 -1.06
CA ILE A 102 15.04 -3.64 -1.68
C ILE A 102 15.24 -2.14 -1.47
N PHE A 103 16.27 -1.81 -0.70
CA PHE A 103 16.71 -0.45 -0.48
C PHE A 103 17.90 -0.17 -1.39
N MET A 104 17.95 1.01 -2.03
CA MET A 104 19.00 1.33 -3.00
C MET A 104 19.32 2.82 -3.05
N ASN A 105 20.60 3.15 -3.01
CA ASN A 105 21.06 4.49 -3.35
C ASN A 105 20.96 4.72 -4.86
N ARG A 106 20.16 5.70 -5.27
CA ARG A 106 20.08 6.13 -6.67
C ARG A 106 21.39 6.81 -7.05
N ARG A 107 21.82 6.59 -8.29
CA ARG A 107 23.06 7.14 -8.82
C ARG A 107 22.75 7.97 -10.06
N GLN A 108 23.60 8.96 -10.31
CA GLN A 108 23.60 9.66 -11.58
C GLN A 108 23.76 8.65 -12.73
N SER A 109 22.96 8.79 -13.75
CA SER A 109 22.95 7.95 -14.95
C SER A 109 22.84 8.86 -16.19
N HIS A 110 23.27 8.36 -17.33
CA HIS A 110 23.00 8.98 -18.61
C HIS A 110 21.56 8.72 -19.10
N LEU A 111 20.84 7.81 -18.42
CA LEU A 111 19.43 7.51 -18.71
C LEU A 111 18.54 8.40 -17.87
N ASP A 112 17.68 9.15 -18.55
CA ASP A 112 16.55 9.90 -17.98
C ASP A 112 15.35 9.68 -18.89
N TYR A 113 14.51 8.70 -18.55
CA TYR A 113 13.35 8.31 -19.34
C TYR A 113 12.16 8.00 -18.45
N ALA A 114 11.04 8.63 -18.73
CA ALA A 114 9.77 8.37 -18.08
C ALA A 114 8.66 8.30 -19.14
N ASN A 115 7.93 7.18 -19.16
CA ASN A 115 6.77 6.97 -20.03
C ASN A 115 5.57 6.48 -19.21
N ILE A 116 5.24 7.27 -18.18
CA ILE A 116 4.03 7.07 -17.38
C ILE A 116 3.27 8.38 -17.47
N PRO A 117 2.34 8.49 -18.45
CA PRO A 117 1.61 9.73 -18.65
C PRO A 117 0.76 10.05 -17.43
N ALA A 118 0.75 11.33 -17.07
CA ALA A 118 -0.22 11.83 -16.13
C ALA A 118 -1.62 11.67 -16.74
N PRO A 119 -2.58 11.06 -16.04
CA PRO A 119 -3.96 11.03 -16.52
C PRO A 119 -4.57 12.43 -16.46
N ASP A 120 -5.71 12.63 -17.12
CA ASP A 120 -6.54 13.80 -16.89
C ASP A 120 -7.07 13.75 -15.46
N PHE A 121 -6.39 14.44 -14.57
CA PHE A 121 -6.75 14.44 -13.14
C PHE A 121 -8.04 15.23 -12.93
N PRO A 122 -9.01 14.68 -12.18
CA PRO A 122 -10.04 15.51 -11.59
C PRO A 122 -9.39 16.53 -10.63
N LEU A 123 -10.06 17.62 -10.37
CA LEU A 123 -9.60 18.59 -9.38
C LEU A 123 -9.36 17.89 -8.03
N ILE A 124 -8.32 18.32 -7.33
CA ILE A 124 -8.05 17.86 -5.97
C ILE A 124 -9.29 18.18 -5.12
N PRO A 125 -9.82 17.20 -4.35
CA PRO A 125 -11.04 17.39 -3.61
C PRO A 125 -10.91 18.50 -2.56
N THR A 126 -11.93 19.30 -2.43
CA THR A 126 -12.07 20.23 -1.30
C THR A 126 -12.77 19.52 -0.13
N ASP A 127 -12.58 20.02 1.08
CA ASP A 127 -13.06 19.35 2.30
C ASP A 127 -14.58 19.16 2.36
N ASN A 128 -15.36 19.91 1.59
CA ASN A 128 -16.82 19.80 1.52
C ASN A 128 -17.33 18.71 0.58
N VAL A 129 -16.47 18.06 -0.20
CA VAL A 129 -16.82 16.99 -1.15
C VAL A 129 -16.13 15.65 -0.84
N VAL A 130 -15.46 15.57 0.31
CA VAL A 130 -14.78 14.34 0.74
C VAL A 130 -15.56 13.67 1.87
N ARG A 131 -15.36 12.36 1.95
CA ARG A 131 -15.86 11.55 3.05
C ARG A 131 -14.78 10.62 3.56
N SER A 132 -14.97 10.10 4.77
CA SER A 132 -14.30 8.91 5.28
C SER A 132 -15.26 7.73 5.29
N GLY A 133 -14.71 6.53 5.32
CA GLY A 133 -15.51 5.32 5.52
C GLY A 133 -15.98 5.17 6.97
N PRO A 134 -16.65 4.05 7.28
CA PRO A 134 -17.05 3.72 8.65
C PRO A 134 -15.86 3.66 9.60
N PRO A 135 -16.00 4.13 10.85
CA PRO A 135 -14.88 4.20 11.80
C PRO A 135 -14.35 2.81 12.23
N GLU A 136 -15.15 1.76 12.05
CA GLU A 136 -14.79 0.37 12.31
C GLU A 136 -14.08 -0.32 11.13
N PHE A 137 -13.84 0.41 10.03
CA PHE A 137 -13.24 -0.11 8.81
C PHE A 137 -12.04 0.76 8.39
N PHE A 138 -11.01 0.17 7.75
CA PHE A 138 -9.79 0.89 7.42
C PHE A 138 -10.00 2.21 6.66
N THR A 139 -11.06 2.30 5.85
CA THR A 139 -11.42 3.53 5.14
C THR A 139 -11.86 4.68 6.06
N GLY A 140 -12.14 4.40 7.34
CA GLY A 140 -12.33 5.43 8.36
C GLY A 140 -11.08 6.27 8.64
N HIS A 141 -9.89 5.72 8.33
CA HIS A 141 -8.61 6.43 8.42
C HIS A 141 -8.24 7.18 7.14
N MET A 142 -9.11 7.19 6.14
CA MET A 142 -8.87 7.81 4.83
C MET A 142 -9.93 8.83 4.48
N GLN A 143 -9.55 9.75 3.62
CA GLN A 143 -10.46 10.68 2.95
C GLN A 143 -10.38 10.50 1.45
N TYR A 144 -11.53 10.52 0.78
CA TYR A 144 -11.66 10.35 -0.66
C TYR A 144 -12.97 11.02 -1.14
N PRO A 145 -13.11 11.34 -2.45
CA PRO A 145 -14.34 11.90 -2.99
C PRO A 145 -15.55 10.97 -2.78
N ASP A 146 -16.73 11.54 -2.61
CA ASP A 146 -17.98 10.76 -2.44
C ASP A 146 -18.42 10.12 -3.77
N LYS A 147 -17.60 9.20 -4.28
CA LYS A 147 -17.90 8.39 -5.45
C LYS A 147 -17.94 6.92 -5.06
N ARG A 148 -19.08 6.28 -5.25
CA ARG A 148 -19.27 4.86 -4.93
C ARG A 148 -18.81 3.99 -6.08
N LEU A 149 -18.19 2.86 -5.73
CA LEU A 149 -18.03 1.73 -6.65
C LEU A 149 -19.35 0.95 -6.68
N GLU A 150 -19.89 0.76 -7.88
CA GLU A 150 -21.09 -0.05 -8.10
C GLU A 150 -20.73 -1.30 -8.92
N LEU A 151 -21.43 -2.39 -8.70
CA LEU A 151 -21.28 -3.59 -9.52
C LEU A 151 -21.79 -3.31 -10.94
N GLY A 152 -21.14 -3.92 -11.93
CA GLY A 152 -21.54 -3.78 -13.33
C GLY A 152 -21.25 -2.41 -13.94
N MET A 153 -20.32 -1.65 -13.38
CA MET A 153 -19.86 -0.38 -13.97
C MET A 153 -19.24 -0.56 -15.36
N ALA A 154 -18.99 -1.81 -15.77
CA ALA A 154 -18.33 -2.18 -17.02
C ALA A 154 -16.99 -1.47 -17.23
N THR A 155 -16.26 -1.24 -16.15
CA THR A 155 -14.93 -0.61 -16.17
C THR A 155 -13.88 -1.54 -15.61
N ASN A 156 -12.76 -1.65 -16.32
CA ASN A 156 -11.57 -2.36 -15.85
C ASN A 156 -10.62 -1.44 -15.06
N ARG A 157 -10.97 -0.16 -14.90
CA ARG A 157 -10.12 0.84 -14.26
C ARG A 157 -10.86 1.57 -13.17
N LEU A 158 -10.24 1.64 -12.00
CA LEU A 158 -10.64 2.48 -10.89
C LEU A 158 -9.56 3.52 -10.63
N ALA A 159 -9.95 4.76 -10.43
CA ALA A 159 -9.01 5.83 -10.10
C ALA A 159 -9.68 6.89 -9.23
N SER A 160 -8.96 7.37 -8.22
CA SER A 160 -9.48 8.39 -7.31
C SER A 160 -8.37 9.03 -6.49
N TRP A 161 -8.63 10.24 -5.98
CA TRP A 161 -7.84 10.89 -4.95
C TRP A 161 -8.07 10.23 -3.59
N HIS A 162 -6.99 9.98 -2.86
CA HIS A 162 -7.04 9.51 -1.48
C HIS A 162 -5.99 10.23 -0.64
N ARG A 163 -6.30 10.44 0.64
CA ARG A 163 -5.33 10.85 1.65
C ARG A 163 -5.62 10.17 2.99
N LEU A 164 -4.62 10.00 3.83
CA LEU A 164 -4.83 9.64 5.23
C LEU A 164 -5.45 10.82 5.98
N THR A 165 -6.41 10.57 6.86
CA THR A 165 -7.02 11.60 7.71
C THR A 165 -5.97 12.30 8.58
N GLU A 166 -5.01 11.52 9.08
CA GLU A 166 -3.86 11.99 9.84
C GLU A 166 -2.58 11.65 9.08
N HIS A 167 -2.14 12.54 8.20
CA HIS A 167 -0.98 12.37 7.32
C HIS A 167 0.25 13.17 7.75
N LYS A 168 0.08 14.20 8.58
CA LYS A 168 1.17 15.11 8.95
C LYS A 168 2.22 14.41 9.82
N GLY A 169 3.49 14.57 9.44
CA GLY A 169 4.62 14.03 10.20
C GLY A 169 4.92 12.54 9.96
N LEU A 170 4.18 11.87 9.08
CA LEU A 170 4.50 10.52 8.66
C LEU A 170 5.76 10.48 7.78
N ASP A 171 6.47 9.37 7.82
CA ASP A 171 7.44 9.00 6.78
C ASP A 171 6.70 8.94 5.43
N PRO A 172 7.13 9.71 4.41
CA PRO A 172 6.41 9.76 3.14
C PRO A 172 6.32 8.42 2.41
N ILE A 173 7.29 7.52 2.61
CA ILE A 173 7.26 6.17 2.04
C ILE A 173 6.22 5.31 2.78
N ALA A 174 6.18 5.38 4.11
CA ALA A 174 5.17 4.69 4.91
C ALA A 174 3.75 5.16 4.55
N GLU A 175 3.55 6.48 4.41
CA GLU A 175 2.28 7.05 3.95
C GLU A 175 1.90 6.50 2.58
N LEU A 176 2.83 6.53 1.61
CA LEU A 176 2.60 6.10 0.24
C LEU A 176 2.30 4.60 0.12
N ILE A 177 2.98 3.75 0.89
CA ILE A 177 2.67 2.31 0.94
C ILE A 177 1.28 2.10 1.55
N CYS A 178 0.95 2.79 2.65
CA CYS A 178 -0.36 2.66 3.28
C CYS A 178 -1.48 3.06 2.32
N ILE A 179 -1.37 4.22 1.68
CA ILE A 179 -2.44 4.72 0.81
C ILE A 179 -2.47 4.01 -0.55
N GLY A 180 -1.34 3.49 -1.02
CA GLY A 180 -1.20 2.87 -2.34
C GLY A 180 -2.09 1.65 -2.58
N ASP A 181 -2.51 0.98 -1.51
CA ASP A 181 -3.42 -0.18 -1.55
C ASP A 181 -4.89 0.21 -1.29
N ALA A 182 -5.23 1.52 -1.24
CA ALA A 182 -6.56 1.97 -0.81
C ALA A 182 -7.69 1.69 -1.80
N LEU A 183 -7.40 1.60 -3.10
CA LEU A 183 -8.40 1.24 -4.09
C LEU A 183 -8.77 -0.24 -3.97
N PRO A 184 -10.06 -0.58 -4.09
CA PRO A 184 -10.44 -1.97 -4.25
C PRO A 184 -9.85 -2.54 -5.56
N PRO A 185 -9.71 -3.86 -5.69
CA PRO A 185 -9.31 -4.48 -6.95
C PRO A 185 -10.19 -4.02 -8.11
N SER A 186 -9.57 -3.55 -9.20
CA SER A 186 -10.30 -2.95 -10.33
C SER A 186 -11.16 -3.97 -11.09
N ALA A 187 -10.89 -5.27 -10.95
CA ALA A 187 -11.77 -6.32 -11.44
C ALA A 187 -13.20 -6.23 -10.86
N MET A 188 -13.38 -5.65 -9.67
CA MET A 188 -14.72 -5.43 -9.09
C MET A 188 -15.61 -4.53 -9.96
N GLY A 189 -15.04 -3.62 -10.75
CA GLY A 189 -15.80 -2.82 -11.71
C GLY A 189 -16.36 -3.62 -12.90
N LEU A 190 -15.83 -4.82 -13.14
CA LEU A 190 -16.30 -5.75 -14.18
C LEU A 190 -17.27 -6.80 -13.64
N MET A 191 -17.32 -7.00 -12.31
CA MET A 191 -18.19 -8.01 -11.69
C MET A 191 -19.67 -7.62 -11.85
N THR A 192 -20.48 -8.57 -12.30
CA THR A 192 -21.95 -8.43 -12.39
C THR A 192 -22.68 -9.04 -11.21
N GLU A 193 -21.98 -9.88 -10.43
CA GLU A 193 -22.49 -10.53 -9.23
C GLU A 193 -21.64 -10.18 -8.01
N LYS A 194 -22.23 -10.28 -6.82
CA LYS A 194 -21.48 -10.06 -5.57
C LYS A 194 -20.57 -11.26 -5.32
N GLY A 195 -19.32 -10.99 -5.00
CA GLY A 195 -18.34 -11.99 -4.65
C GLY A 195 -17.25 -11.40 -3.76
N MET A 196 -16.51 -12.26 -3.08
CA MET A 196 -15.33 -11.86 -2.34
C MET A 196 -14.14 -11.74 -3.28
N VAL A 197 -13.25 -10.81 -2.97
CA VAL A 197 -11.96 -10.65 -3.64
C VAL A 197 -10.86 -10.64 -2.59
N SER A 198 -9.69 -11.17 -2.94
CA SER A 198 -8.53 -11.22 -2.04
C SER A 198 -7.27 -10.99 -2.83
N SER A 199 -6.54 -9.92 -2.51
CA SER A 199 -5.19 -9.72 -3.04
C SER A 199 -4.28 -10.82 -2.51
N MET A 200 -3.53 -11.48 -3.42
CA MET A 200 -2.57 -12.53 -3.07
C MET A 200 -1.16 -12.00 -2.93
N ASN A 201 -0.80 -11.03 -3.76
CA ASN A 201 0.50 -10.36 -3.69
C ASN A 201 0.38 -8.91 -4.15
N TRP A 202 1.41 -8.14 -3.85
CA TRP A 202 1.60 -6.79 -4.36
C TRP A 202 3.09 -6.53 -4.54
N GLN A 203 3.50 -6.30 -5.77
CA GLN A 203 4.84 -5.82 -6.08
C GLN A 203 4.78 -4.33 -6.36
N ILE A 204 5.68 -3.56 -5.75
CA ILE A 204 5.79 -2.12 -5.94
C ILE A 204 7.21 -1.71 -6.34
N ASN A 205 7.29 -0.66 -7.14
CA ASN A 205 8.54 0.03 -7.48
C ASN A 205 8.37 1.52 -7.17
N MET A 206 9.30 2.07 -6.38
CA MET A 206 9.36 3.50 -6.11
C MET A 206 10.01 4.21 -7.29
N LEU A 207 9.36 5.25 -7.81
CA LEU A 207 9.89 6.05 -8.91
C LEU A 207 10.68 7.26 -8.42
N THR A 208 10.64 7.53 -7.13
CA THR A 208 11.39 8.57 -6.43
C THR A 208 11.82 8.08 -5.06
N ASP A 209 12.91 8.60 -4.53
CA ASP A 209 13.39 8.34 -3.16
C ASP A 209 12.74 9.25 -2.12
N SER A 210 12.16 10.36 -2.55
CA SER A 210 11.52 11.37 -1.70
C SER A 210 10.15 11.77 -2.29
N PRO A 211 9.12 10.92 -2.16
CA PRO A 211 7.79 11.26 -2.63
C PRO A 211 7.21 12.42 -1.83
N THR A 212 6.67 13.40 -2.53
CA THR A 212 6.01 14.57 -1.93
C THR A 212 4.70 14.85 -2.61
N THR A 213 3.71 15.29 -1.85
CA THR A 213 2.40 15.72 -2.36
C THR A 213 1.86 16.90 -1.56
N GLU A 214 0.84 17.57 -2.04
CA GLU A 214 0.20 18.69 -1.35
C GLU A 214 -0.95 18.18 -0.47
N ASN A 215 -0.97 18.59 0.79
CA ASN A 215 -2.02 18.26 1.76
C ASN A 215 -2.32 16.75 1.89
N GLY A 216 -1.32 15.88 1.64
CA GLY A 216 -1.46 14.42 1.73
C GLY A 216 -2.28 13.79 0.61
N TRP A 217 -2.64 14.50 -0.47
CA TRP A 217 -3.43 13.97 -1.55
C TRP A 217 -2.60 13.21 -2.58
N TRP A 218 -2.94 11.93 -2.77
CA TRP A 218 -2.38 11.04 -3.77
C TRP A 218 -3.46 10.60 -4.75
N TYR A 219 -3.16 10.63 -6.05
CA TYR A 219 -4.06 10.07 -7.06
C TYR A 219 -3.67 8.64 -7.35
N LEU A 220 -4.60 7.73 -7.11
CA LEU A 220 -4.40 6.30 -7.29
C LEU A 220 -5.14 5.83 -8.54
N SER A 221 -4.55 4.89 -9.26
CA SER A 221 -5.21 4.15 -10.33
C SER A 221 -4.87 2.68 -10.23
N SER A 222 -5.88 1.85 -10.42
CA SER A 222 -5.77 0.41 -10.58
C SER A 222 -6.47 0.00 -11.88
N GLU A 223 -5.83 -0.80 -12.72
CA GLU A 223 -6.36 -1.25 -14.00
C GLU A 223 -6.18 -2.75 -14.18
N THR A 224 -7.29 -3.47 -14.34
CA THR A 224 -7.30 -4.91 -14.60
C THR A 224 -6.96 -5.17 -16.06
N HIS A 225 -5.89 -5.91 -16.29
CA HIS A 225 -5.44 -6.32 -17.62
C HIS A 225 -5.89 -7.75 -17.97
N HIS A 226 -6.24 -8.54 -16.97
CA HIS A 226 -6.77 -9.90 -17.16
C HIS A 226 -7.64 -10.28 -15.97
N ALA A 227 -8.81 -10.86 -16.25
CA ALA A 227 -9.67 -11.46 -15.24
C ALA A 227 -10.39 -12.66 -15.85
N ALA A 228 -10.12 -13.88 -15.35
CA ALA A 228 -10.76 -15.13 -15.77
C ALA A 228 -10.53 -16.21 -14.72
N ASN A 229 -11.44 -17.20 -14.68
CA ASN A 229 -11.30 -18.41 -13.87
C ASN A 229 -10.97 -18.16 -12.39
N GLY A 230 -11.62 -17.16 -11.79
CA GLY A 230 -11.43 -16.83 -10.38
C GLY A 230 -10.12 -16.07 -10.05
N ALA A 231 -9.42 -15.54 -11.04
CA ALA A 231 -8.19 -14.78 -10.84
C ALA A 231 -8.15 -13.51 -11.70
N SER A 232 -7.48 -12.47 -11.21
CA SER A 232 -7.20 -11.28 -12.00
C SER A 232 -5.78 -10.78 -11.78
N SER A 233 -5.29 -10.01 -12.74
CA SER A 233 -4.04 -9.28 -12.69
C SER A 233 -4.31 -7.81 -12.99
N GLN A 234 -3.78 -6.92 -12.14
CA GLN A 234 -3.97 -5.48 -12.28
C GLN A 234 -2.67 -4.72 -12.13
N TYR A 235 -2.55 -3.63 -12.88
CA TYR A 235 -1.49 -2.64 -12.72
C TYR A 235 -1.98 -1.49 -11.86
N MET A 236 -1.06 -0.95 -11.08
CA MET A 236 -1.34 0.15 -10.15
C MET A 236 -0.34 1.27 -10.36
N THR A 237 -0.80 2.49 -10.28
CA THR A 237 0.06 3.67 -10.32
C THR A 237 -0.43 4.71 -9.33
N VAL A 238 0.51 5.36 -8.65
CA VAL A 238 0.22 6.48 -7.77
C VAL A 238 0.95 7.72 -8.28
N TRP A 239 0.22 8.82 -8.36
CA TRP A 239 0.75 10.14 -8.69
C TRP A 239 0.59 11.08 -7.50
N ASN A 240 1.49 12.04 -7.41
CA ASN A 240 1.34 13.14 -6.48
C ASN A 240 0.39 14.21 -7.04
N SER A 241 0.11 15.25 -6.23
CA SER A 241 -0.76 16.38 -6.59
C SER A 241 -0.31 17.19 -7.81
N ARG A 242 0.95 17.03 -8.24
CA ARG A 242 1.53 17.70 -9.42
C ARG A 242 1.56 16.81 -10.66
N GLY A 243 0.91 15.65 -10.62
CA GLY A 243 0.85 14.73 -11.74
C GLY A 243 2.14 13.93 -11.99
N LYS A 244 3.10 13.94 -11.06
CA LYS A 244 4.30 13.11 -11.15
C LYS A 244 3.99 11.72 -10.60
N ALA A 245 4.20 10.67 -11.41
CA ALA A 245 4.14 9.30 -10.93
C ALA A 245 5.25 9.06 -9.89
N VAL A 246 4.88 8.47 -8.75
CA VAL A 246 5.79 8.22 -7.62
C VAL A 246 5.94 6.74 -7.28
N LEU A 247 4.94 5.93 -7.65
CA LEU A 247 4.93 4.49 -7.42
C LEU A 247 4.21 3.79 -8.57
N THR A 248 4.73 2.64 -8.99
CA THR A 248 4.03 1.67 -9.85
C THR A 248 4.01 0.31 -9.17
N GLY A 249 3.00 -0.48 -9.48
CA GLY A 249 2.86 -1.82 -8.92
C GLY A 249 2.02 -2.75 -9.76
N ILE A 250 2.03 -4.01 -9.38
CA ILE A 250 1.19 -5.08 -9.94
C ILE A 250 0.64 -5.93 -8.79
N GLN A 251 -0.63 -6.31 -8.89
CA GLN A 251 -1.27 -7.25 -7.98
C GLN A 251 -1.88 -8.43 -8.72
N SER A 252 -1.80 -9.60 -8.10
CA SER A 252 -2.62 -10.75 -8.41
C SER A 252 -3.73 -10.87 -7.37
N VAL A 253 -4.97 -11.05 -7.83
CA VAL A 253 -6.16 -11.05 -6.98
C VAL A 253 -6.99 -12.30 -7.24
N ALA A 254 -7.38 -13.01 -6.19
CA ALA A 254 -8.34 -14.09 -6.25
C ALA A 254 -9.78 -13.52 -6.21
N ILE A 255 -10.67 -14.08 -7.02
CA ILE A 255 -12.08 -13.70 -7.14
C ILE A 255 -12.92 -14.92 -6.81
N PHE A 256 -13.81 -14.76 -5.82
CA PHE A 256 -14.74 -15.80 -5.34
C PHE A 256 -16.19 -15.36 -5.64
N ALA A 257 -16.52 -15.29 -6.92
CA ALA A 257 -17.83 -14.94 -7.43
C ALA A 257 -18.40 -16.05 -8.31
#